data_246f4074f4ed0885534e9b7988e57d87
#
_entry.id   246f4074f4ed0885534e9b7988e57d87
#
_cell.length_a   1.000
_cell.length_b   1.000
_cell.length_c   1.000
_cell.angle_alpha   90.00
_cell.angle_beta   90.00
_cell.angle_gamma   90.00
#
_symmetry.space_group_name_H-M   'P 1'
#
loop_
_entity.id
_entity.type
_entity.pdbx_description
1 polymer ?
#
loop_
_entity_poly.entity_id
_entity_poly.type
_entity_poly.pdbx_seq_one_letter_code
_entity_poly.pdbx_strand_id
1 'polypeptide(L)'
;MDDSSLEKPQKPEMLESLGAGKYLLITSYRKNGTGVATPVWVVRDGDALGVWTVADSWKVKRIRARGDVLVGPCDLRGRPTGDQIPATAEICDAPTSARYRRLIARKYGITGRLTLLGSRLRRGDNGTVGIRVTLTPAD
;
A
#
# COMPACT_ATOMS: atom_id res chain seq x y z
N MET A 1 -30.04 7.36 17.52
CA MET A 1 -29.27 7.07 16.32
C MET A 1 -27.86 7.59 16.50
N ASP A 2 -26.91 6.82 16.07
CA ASP A 2 -25.52 7.17 16.23
C ASP A 2 -25.04 7.98 15.03
N ASP A 3 -24.68 9.24 15.25
CA ASP A 3 -24.24 10.12 14.18
C ASP A 3 -22.84 9.77 13.65
N SER A 4 -22.07 9.03 14.43
CA SER A 4 -20.72 8.71 14.01
C SER A 4 -20.69 7.86 12.74
N SER A 5 -21.70 7.02 12.54
CA SER A 5 -21.81 6.20 11.34
C SER A 5 -22.08 7.03 10.09
N LEU A 6 -22.63 8.24 10.25
CA LEU A 6 -22.88 9.17 9.15
C LEU A 6 -21.67 10.04 8.85
N GLU A 7 -20.82 10.26 9.82
CA GLU A 7 -19.68 11.17 9.73
C GLU A 7 -18.39 10.46 9.29
N LYS A 8 -18.27 9.18 9.60
CA LYS A 8 -17.05 8.41 9.32
C LYS A 8 -17.34 7.25 8.40
N PRO A 9 -16.61 7.12 7.29
CA PRO A 9 -16.74 5.94 6.43
C PRO A 9 -16.47 4.67 7.20
N GLN A 10 -17.21 3.62 6.91
CA GLN A 10 -16.97 2.31 7.48
C GLN A 10 -15.71 1.70 6.87
N LYS A 11 -15.06 0.78 7.60
CA LYS A 11 -13.86 0.11 7.14
C LYS A 11 -14.02 -0.52 5.75
N PRO A 12 -15.10 -1.27 5.43
CA PRO A 12 -15.26 -1.81 4.09
C PRO A 12 -15.32 -0.75 3.00
N GLU A 13 -15.94 0.38 3.28
CA GLU A 13 -16.01 1.50 2.33
C GLU A 13 -14.65 2.13 2.10
N MET A 14 -13.86 2.26 3.15
CA MET A 14 -12.49 2.77 3.04
C MET A 14 -11.62 1.83 2.23
N LEU A 15 -11.72 0.52 2.47
CA LEU A 15 -10.97 -0.48 1.70
C LEU A 15 -11.33 -0.43 0.22
N GLU A 16 -12.61 -0.33 -0.09
CA GLU A 16 -13.07 -0.24 -1.47
C GLU A 16 -12.54 1.02 -2.14
N SER A 17 -12.67 2.15 -1.47
CA SER A 17 -12.22 3.43 -2.00
C SER A 17 -10.71 3.46 -2.24
N LEU A 18 -9.93 3.04 -1.25
CA LEU A 18 -8.46 3.04 -1.37
C LEU A 18 -7.99 2.01 -2.38
N GLY A 19 -8.61 0.82 -2.39
CA GLY A 19 -8.24 -0.25 -3.32
C GLY A 19 -8.59 0.06 -4.77
N ALA A 20 -9.62 0.87 -5.01
CA ALA A 20 -10.02 1.29 -6.34
C ALA A 20 -9.20 2.48 -6.85
N GLY A 21 -8.52 3.20 -5.96
CA GLY A 21 -7.73 4.36 -6.32
C GLY A 21 -6.50 3.98 -7.14
N LYS A 22 -5.96 4.96 -7.86
CA LYS A 22 -4.78 4.74 -8.69
C LYS A 22 -3.50 4.73 -7.88
N TYR A 23 -3.41 5.53 -6.85
CA TYR A 23 -2.23 5.62 -6.00
C TYR A 23 -2.66 5.62 -4.54
N LEU A 24 -1.86 4.94 -3.72
CA LEU A 24 -2.00 4.96 -2.27
C LEU A 24 -0.76 5.68 -1.72
N LEU A 25 -0.98 6.64 -0.83
CA LEU A 25 0.13 7.24 -0.09
C LEU A 25 0.35 6.39 1.15
N ILE A 26 1.56 5.90 1.32
CA ILE A 26 1.94 5.16 2.52
C ILE A 26 3.03 5.95 3.26
N THR A 27 2.77 6.26 4.53
CA THR A 27 3.70 6.97 5.39
C THR A 27 4.28 5.99 6.38
N SER A 28 5.57 5.71 6.26
CA SER A 28 6.32 4.87 7.19
C SER A 28 7.24 5.77 8.02
N TYR A 29 7.77 5.24 9.14
CA TYR A 29 8.43 6.07 10.13
C TYR A 29 9.90 5.71 10.30
N ARG A 30 10.73 6.75 10.35
CA ARG A 30 12.15 6.61 10.70
C ARG A 30 12.26 6.33 12.21
N LYS A 31 13.45 5.91 12.65
CA LYS A 31 13.71 5.65 14.06
C LYS A 31 13.41 6.84 14.95
N ASN A 32 13.62 8.05 14.45
CA ASN A 32 13.35 9.27 15.21
C ASN A 32 11.87 9.68 15.20
N GLY A 33 10.99 8.88 14.59
CA GLY A 33 9.56 9.16 14.53
C GLY A 33 9.12 10.01 13.36
N THR A 34 10.04 10.46 12.52
CA THR A 34 9.70 11.26 11.34
C THR A 34 9.01 10.40 10.30
N GLY A 35 7.84 10.83 9.84
CA GLY A 35 7.10 10.14 8.77
C GLY A 35 7.70 10.44 7.40
N VAL A 36 7.74 9.41 6.55
CA VAL A 36 8.17 9.54 5.15
C VAL A 36 7.06 8.96 4.29
N ALA A 37 6.45 9.79 3.46
CA ALA A 37 5.32 9.42 2.63
C ALA A 37 5.78 9.12 1.20
N THR A 38 5.28 8.02 0.63
CA THR A 38 5.57 7.65 -0.75
C THR A 38 4.31 7.18 -1.44
N PRO A 39 4.09 7.57 -2.72
CA PRO A 39 2.99 7.03 -3.50
C PRO A 39 3.35 5.64 -4.01
N VAL A 40 2.38 4.73 -3.98
CA VAL A 40 2.57 3.35 -4.43
C VAL A 40 1.34 2.89 -5.20
N TRP A 41 1.51 1.85 -6.00
CA TRP A 41 0.39 1.16 -6.63
C TRP A 41 -0.26 0.24 -5.61
N VAL A 42 -1.58 0.09 -5.71
CA VAL A 42 -2.38 -0.61 -4.70
C VAL A 42 -3.43 -1.48 -5.36
N VAL A 43 -3.71 -2.63 -4.74
CA VAL A 43 -4.84 -3.49 -5.09
C VAL A 43 -5.58 -3.86 -3.82
N ARG A 44 -6.84 -4.23 -3.96
CA ARG A 44 -7.59 -4.75 -2.83
C ARG A 44 -7.31 -6.25 -2.69
N ASP A 45 -7.16 -6.71 -1.45
CA ASP A 45 -6.94 -8.11 -1.11
C ASP A 45 -7.88 -8.48 0.03
N GLY A 46 -9.14 -8.80 -0.31
CA GLY A 46 -10.13 -9.12 0.70
C GLY A 46 -10.37 -7.94 1.64
N ASP A 47 -10.05 -8.13 2.91
CA ASP A 47 -10.17 -7.09 3.94
C ASP A 47 -8.86 -6.31 4.16
N ALA A 48 -7.94 -6.44 3.23
CA ALA A 48 -6.65 -5.75 3.27
C ALA A 48 -6.37 -5.07 1.94
N LEU A 49 -5.27 -4.31 1.90
CA LEU A 49 -4.73 -3.73 0.68
C LEU A 49 -3.39 -4.38 0.38
N GLY A 50 -3.10 -4.57 -0.90
CA GLY A 50 -1.83 -5.12 -1.35
C GLY A 50 -1.04 -4.06 -2.09
N VAL A 51 0.26 -3.99 -1.79
CA VAL A 51 1.19 -3.05 -2.40
C VAL A 51 2.38 -3.84 -2.91
N TRP A 52 2.96 -3.41 -4.02
CA TRP A 52 4.16 -4.00 -4.59
C TRP A 52 5.24 -2.93 -4.65
N THR A 53 6.46 -3.27 -4.20
CA THR A 53 7.55 -2.30 -4.13
C THR A 53 8.92 -2.98 -4.24
N VAL A 54 9.96 -2.17 -4.31
CA VAL A 54 11.35 -2.65 -4.35
C VAL A 54 11.75 -3.17 -2.97
N ALA A 55 12.29 -4.40 -2.94
CA ALA A 55 12.54 -5.12 -1.70
C ALA A 55 13.62 -4.45 -0.82
N ASP A 56 14.61 -3.81 -1.42
CA ASP A 56 15.70 -3.16 -0.67
C ASP A 56 15.47 -1.66 -0.45
N SER A 57 14.22 -1.19 -0.65
CA SER A 57 13.91 0.22 -0.45
C SER A 57 13.91 0.58 1.04
N TRP A 58 14.12 1.87 1.32
CA TRP A 58 14.04 2.38 2.69
C TRP A 58 12.66 2.19 3.30
N LYS A 59 11.61 2.27 2.48
CA LYS A 59 10.23 2.01 2.90
C LYS A 59 10.10 0.62 3.51
N VAL A 60 10.63 -0.39 2.85
CA VAL A 60 10.58 -1.77 3.34
C VAL A 60 11.36 -1.90 4.65
N LYS A 61 12.54 -1.29 4.73
CA LYS A 61 13.35 -1.32 5.96
C LYS A 61 12.62 -0.67 7.12
N ARG A 62 11.97 0.48 6.88
CA ARG A 62 11.20 1.15 7.93
C ARG A 62 10.02 0.32 8.39
N ILE A 63 9.31 -0.31 7.46
CA ILE A 63 8.13 -1.13 7.80
C ILE A 63 8.54 -2.39 8.58
N ARG A 64 9.66 -3.01 8.24
CA ARG A 64 10.15 -4.14 9.01
C ARG A 64 10.50 -3.77 10.44
N ALA A 65 11.01 -2.58 10.65
CA ALA A 65 11.36 -2.09 11.99
C ALA A 65 10.13 -1.61 12.74
N ARG A 66 9.16 -1.02 12.03
CA ARG A 66 7.95 -0.46 12.64
C ARG A 66 6.80 -0.58 11.67
N GLY A 67 5.85 -1.46 11.97
CA GLY A 67 4.75 -1.81 11.07
C GLY A 67 3.59 -0.83 11.05
N ASP A 68 3.47 0.08 12.01
CA ASP A 68 2.40 1.06 11.98
C ASP A 68 2.69 2.14 10.94
N VAL A 69 1.67 2.45 10.14
CA VAL A 69 1.78 3.38 9.02
C VAL A 69 0.52 4.23 8.96
N LEU A 70 0.58 5.28 8.15
CA LEU A 70 -0.63 5.98 7.71
C LEU A 70 -0.82 5.70 6.22
N VAL A 71 -2.07 5.57 5.80
CA VAL A 71 -2.40 5.39 4.39
C VAL A 71 -3.56 6.27 4.00
N GLY A 72 -3.60 6.66 2.73
CA GLY A 72 -4.69 7.46 2.20
C GLY A 72 -4.52 7.68 0.71
N PRO A 73 -5.51 8.32 0.08
CA PRO A 73 -5.44 8.59 -1.35
C PRO A 73 -4.43 9.70 -1.64
N CYS A 74 -3.81 9.62 -2.82
CA CYS A 74 -2.89 10.67 -3.26
C CYS A 74 -2.83 10.73 -4.79
N ASP A 75 -2.17 11.77 -5.30
CA ASP A 75 -1.90 11.90 -6.72
C ASP A 75 -0.56 11.23 -7.06
N LEU A 76 -0.19 11.30 -8.34
CA LEU A 76 1.05 10.72 -8.85
C LEU A 76 2.30 11.24 -8.12
N ARG A 77 2.25 12.47 -7.65
CA ARG A 77 3.40 13.12 -6.98
C ARG A 77 3.42 12.86 -5.49
N GLY A 78 2.46 12.10 -4.97
CA GLY A 78 2.38 11.82 -3.55
C GLY A 78 1.73 12.91 -2.72
N ARG A 79 0.98 13.81 -3.36
CA ARG A 79 0.22 14.83 -2.63
C ARG A 79 -1.10 14.21 -2.16
N PRO A 80 -1.41 14.28 -0.85
CA PRO A 80 -2.65 13.70 -0.35
C PRO A 80 -3.88 14.34 -1.02
N THR A 81 -4.84 13.50 -1.38
CA THR A 81 -6.12 13.94 -1.94
C THR A 81 -7.28 13.61 -0.99
N GLY A 82 -6.98 13.13 0.19
CA GLY A 82 -7.95 12.83 1.23
C GLY A 82 -7.24 12.50 2.53
N ASP A 83 -8.02 12.07 3.51
CA ASP A 83 -7.52 11.79 4.85
C ASP A 83 -6.53 10.62 4.85
N GLN A 84 -5.51 10.76 5.69
CA GLN A 84 -4.55 9.69 5.95
C GLN A 84 -4.97 9.00 7.24
N ILE A 85 -5.12 7.68 7.20
CA ILE A 85 -5.68 6.91 8.31
C ILE A 85 -4.68 5.86 8.80
N PRO A 86 -4.76 5.47 10.09
CA PRO A 86 -3.85 4.47 10.64
C PRO A 86 -4.05 3.10 10.03
N ALA A 87 -2.94 2.40 9.84
CA ALA A 87 -2.94 1.04 9.30
C ALA A 87 -1.70 0.31 9.81
N THR A 88 -1.70 -1.02 9.60
CA THR A 88 -0.55 -1.86 9.89
C THR A 88 -0.05 -2.46 8.59
N ALA A 89 1.25 -2.38 8.36
CA ALA A 89 1.90 -2.90 7.17
C ALA A 89 2.80 -4.08 7.54
N GLU A 90 2.75 -5.13 6.72
CA GLU A 90 3.57 -6.33 6.88
C GLU A 90 4.24 -6.65 5.55
N ILE A 91 5.51 -7.00 5.60
CA ILE A 91 6.22 -7.46 4.41
C ILE A 91 5.79 -8.90 4.13
N CYS A 92 5.37 -9.18 2.91
CA CYS A 92 4.80 -10.45 2.53
C CYS A 92 5.86 -11.50 2.21
N ASP A 93 5.46 -12.76 2.34
CA ASP A 93 6.27 -13.89 1.86
C ASP A 93 6.28 -13.92 0.32
N ALA A 94 7.05 -14.84 -0.24
CA ALA A 94 7.22 -14.92 -1.69
C ALA A 94 5.92 -15.26 -2.43
N PRO A 95 5.10 -16.23 -1.98
CA PRO A 95 3.82 -16.50 -2.67
C PRO A 95 2.85 -15.33 -2.66
N THR A 96 2.72 -14.64 -1.54
CA THR A 96 1.83 -13.48 -1.44
C THR A 96 2.36 -12.32 -2.28
N SER A 97 3.67 -12.09 -2.28
CA SER A 97 4.30 -11.06 -3.11
C SER A 97 4.05 -11.34 -4.59
N ALA A 98 4.15 -12.59 -5.01
CA ALA A 98 3.87 -12.99 -6.40
C ALA A 98 2.40 -12.73 -6.76
N ARG A 99 1.48 -13.02 -5.83
CA ARG A 99 0.05 -12.77 -6.05
C ARG A 99 -0.22 -11.28 -6.20
N TYR A 100 0.38 -10.44 -5.37
CA TYR A 100 0.20 -8.99 -5.46
C TYR A 100 0.76 -8.45 -6.77
N ARG A 101 1.91 -8.96 -7.20
CA ARG A 101 2.48 -8.59 -8.48
C ARG A 101 1.51 -8.88 -9.64
N ARG A 102 0.88 -10.06 -9.62
CA ARG A 102 -0.10 -10.43 -10.66
C ARG A 102 -1.33 -9.50 -10.62
N LEU A 103 -1.83 -9.19 -9.42
CA LEU A 103 -2.99 -8.32 -9.27
C LEU A 103 -2.68 -6.88 -9.72
N ILE A 104 -1.50 -6.39 -9.42
CA ILE A 104 -1.02 -5.08 -9.87
C ILE A 104 -0.92 -5.06 -11.40
N ALA A 105 -0.33 -6.10 -11.99
CA ALA A 105 -0.21 -6.19 -13.44
C ALA A 105 -1.58 -6.16 -14.11
N ARG A 106 -2.55 -6.84 -13.52
CA ARG A 106 -3.92 -6.89 -14.06
C ARG A 106 -4.61 -5.53 -13.95
N LYS A 107 -4.49 -4.87 -12.80
CA LYS A 107 -5.15 -3.60 -12.55
C LYS A 107 -4.58 -2.47 -13.41
N TYR A 108 -3.26 -2.41 -13.53
CA TYR A 108 -2.59 -1.30 -14.21
C TYR A 108 -2.31 -1.58 -15.69
N GLY A 109 -2.73 -2.75 -16.18
CA GLY A 109 -2.70 -3.08 -17.60
C GLY A 109 -1.30 -3.14 -18.19
N ILE A 110 -1.16 -2.64 -19.42
CA ILE A 110 0.11 -2.71 -20.15
C ILE A 110 1.21 -1.96 -19.42
N THR A 111 0.92 -0.77 -18.88
CA THR A 111 1.89 0.03 -18.13
C THR A 111 2.41 -0.75 -16.92
N GLY A 112 1.52 -1.39 -16.18
CA GLY A 112 1.90 -2.21 -15.04
C GLY A 112 2.77 -3.38 -15.45
N ARG A 113 2.41 -4.08 -16.53
CA ARG A 113 3.18 -5.23 -17.03
C ARG A 113 4.58 -4.83 -17.47
N LEU A 114 4.71 -3.71 -18.18
CA LEU A 114 6.01 -3.24 -18.62
C LEU A 114 6.89 -2.84 -17.44
N THR A 115 6.32 -2.19 -16.44
CA THR A 115 7.06 -1.81 -15.24
C THR A 115 7.55 -3.03 -14.48
N LEU A 116 6.67 -4.04 -14.31
CA LEU A 116 7.04 -5.28 -13.62
C LEU A 116 8.11 -6.04 -14.38
N LEU A 117 7.98 -6.13 -15.71
CA LEU A 117 8.97 -6.82 -16.55
C LEU A 117 10.33 -6.12 -16.44
N GLY A 118 10.35 -4.79 -16.56
CA GLY A 118 11.58 -4.03 -16.44
C GLY A 118 12.25 -4.22 -15.08
N SER A 119 11.46 -4.22 -14.00
CA SER A 119 11.98 -4.45 -12.66
C SER A 119 12.55 -5.86 -12.52
N ARG A 120 11.86 -6.87 -13.06
CA ARG A 120 12.32 -8.25 -13.02
C ARG A 120 13.65 -8.43 -13.77
N LEU A 121 13.78 -7.79 -14.93
CA LEU A 121 15.01 -7.85 -15.71
C LEU A 121 16.18 -7.19 -15.00
N ARG A 122 15.93 -6.12 -14.25
CA ARG A 122 17.01 -5.39 -13.56
C ARG A 122 17.34 -5.99 -12.21
N ARG A 123 16.38 -6.53 -11.48
CA ARG A 123 16.52 -6.93 -10.08
C ARG A 123 16.35 -8.42 -9.82
N GLY A 124 15.82 -9.16 -10.79
CA GLY A 124 15.46 -10.57 -10.61
C GLY A 124 14.17 -10.72 -9.83
N ASP A 125 13.77 -11.98 -9.59
CA ASP A 125 12.49 -12.29 -8.97
C ASP A 125 12.43 -11.86 -7.48
N ASN A 126 13.57 -11.82 -6.80
CA ASN A 126 13.63 -11.46 -5.39
C ASN A 126 13.88 -9.98 -5.15
N GLY A 127 13.95 -9.19 -6.21
CA GLY A 127 14.21 -7.75 -6.10
C GLY A 127 13.01 -6.91 -5.73
N THR A 128 11.82 -7.52 -5.67
CA THR A 128 10.58 -6.84 -5.31
C THR A 128 9.82 -7.65 -4.28
N VAL A 129 8.93 -6.98 -3.54
CA VAL A 129 8.19 -7.60 -2.46
C VAL A 129 6.82 -6.98 -2.35
N GLY A 130 5.84 -7.76 -1.86
CA GLY A 130 4.52 -7.26 -1.53
C GLY A 130 4.48 -6.73 -0.11
N ILE A 131 3.59 -5.79 0.13
CA ILE A 131 3.28 -5.30 1.46
C ILE A 131 1.78 -5.45 1.66
N ARG A 132 1.39 -6.12 2.73
CA ARG A 132 -0.02 -6.24 3.11
C ARG A 132 -0.35 -5.13 4.10
N VAL A 133 -1.36 -4.35 3.79
CA VAL A 133 -1.80 -3.22 4.61
C VAL A 133 -3.18 -3.54 5.17
N THR A 134 -3.30 -3.55 6.48
CA THR A 134 -4.55 -3.80 7.18
C THR A 134 -4.95 -2.51 7.90
N LEU A 135 -6.15 -2.01 7.62
CA LEU A 135 -6.61 -0.79 8.28
C LEU A 135 -6.82 -1.04 9.76
N THR A 136 -6.37 -0.09 10.59
CA THR A 136 -6.58 -0.17 12.03
C THR A 136 -8.06 0.01 12.32
N PRO A 137 -8.68 -0.88 13.13
CA PRO A 137 -10.10 -0.70 13.46
C PRO A 137 -10.34 0.62 14.16
N ALA A 138 -11.48 1.25 13.84
CA ALA A 138 -11.92 2.46 14.54
C ALA A 138 -12.40 2.07 15.93
N ASP A 139 -11.99 2.84 16.93
CA ASP A 139 -12.46 2.65 18.31
C ASP A 139 -13.82 3.28 18.53
#